data_b686edfc1d539ff1454597985c6f6855
#
_entry.id   b686edfc1d539ff1454597985c6f6855
#
_cell.length_a   1.000
_cell.length_b   1.000
_cell.length_c   1.000
_cell.angle_alpha   90.00
_cell.angle_beta   90.00
_cell.angle_gamma   90.00
#
_symmetry.space_group_name_H-M   'P 1'
#
loop_
_entity.id
_entity.type
_entity.pdbx_description
1 polymer ?
#
loop_
_entity_poly.entity_id
_entity_poly.type
_entity_poly.pdbx_seq_one_letter_code
_entity_poly.pdbx_strand_id
1 'polypeptide(L)'
;MSNNILIFAIHPDDETLGCGGTLLKHKNDGDKIHWLIATHLFKDQGYSDEVIEKRNQEIKTISNLYSFDSVHQLNLKTTECDQYSMNELISRISEIINSVKPDIIYLPFKNDIHSDHRVCFDAIYACTKVFRY
;
A
#
# COMPACT_ATOMS: atom_id res chain seq x y z
N MET A 1 -0.17 7.31 -23.95
CA MET A 1 0.18 6.02 -23.31
C MET A 1 -0.30 6.05 -21.86
N SER A 2 -0.80 4.94 -21.36
CA SER A 2 -1.20 4.83 -19.96
C SER A 2 0.00 4.48 -19.09
N ASN A 3 0.04 5.05 -17.88
CA ASN A 3 1.04 4.73 -16.87
C ASN A 3 0.53 3.63 -15.94
N ASN A 4 1.45 2.89 -15.34
CA ASN A 4 1.18 2.03 -14.20
C ASN A 4 1.47 2.82 -12.91
N ILE A 5 0.46 3.02 -12.10
CA ILE A 5 0.55 3.78 -10.85
C ILE A 5 0.48 2.80 -9.71
N LEU A 6 1.43 2.84 -8.79
CA LEU A 6 1.38 2.10 -7.53
C LEU A 6 1.13 3.09 -6.39
N ILE A 7 0.01 2.91 -5.67
CA ILE A 7 -0.25 3.64 -4.43
C ILE A 7 0.04 2.73 -3.23
N PHE A 8 0.96 3.14 -2.38
CA PHE A 8 1.32 2.42 -1.17
C PHE A 8 0.62 3.02 0.05
N ALA A 9 -0.47 2.39 0.46
CA ALA A 9 -1.17 2.70 1.70
C ALA A 9 -0.61 1.82 2.83
N ILE A 10 -0.17 2.43 3.91
CA ILE A 10 0.28 1.69 5.09
C ILE A 10 -0.92 1.08 5.81
N HIS A 11 -1.95 1.89 6.00
CA HIS A 11 -3.26 1.47 6.48
C HIS A 11 -4.30 1.69 5.37
N PRO A 12 -5.38 0.90 5.34
CA PRO A 12 -6.41 1.05 4.30
C PRO A 12 -7.31 2.27 4.56
N ASP A 13 -6.79 3.45 4.29
CA ASP A 13 -7.41 4.78 4.25
C ASP A 13 -6.39 5.82 3.76
N ASP A 14 -5.10 5.52 3.84
CA ASP A 14 -4.01 6.45 3.48
C ASP A 14 -4.09 6.88 2.01
N GLU A 15 -4.49 5.99 1.10
CA GLU A 15 -4.65 6.29 -0.32
C GLU A 15 -5.69 7.38 -0.57
N THR A 16 -6.80 7.32 0.15
CA THR A 16 -7.89 8.28 0.02
C THR A 16 -7.56 9.60 0.69
N LEU A 17 -7.05 9.55 1.92
CA LEU A 17 -6.67 10.73 2.68
C LEU A 17 -5.46 11.45 2.04
N GLY A 18 -4.50 10.70 1.51
CA GLY A 18 -3.29 11.25 0.95
C GLY A 18 -3.43 11.73 -0.49
N CYS A 19 -4.05 10.96 -1.37
CA CYS A 19 -4.09 11.26 -2.80
C CYS A 19 -5.34 10.78 -3.54
N GLY A 20 -6.47 10.67 -2.87
CA GLY A 20 -7.72 10.17 -3.48
C GLY A 20 -8.11 10.90 -4.76
N GLY A 21 -8.07 12.23 -4.75
CA GLY A 21 -8.36 13.04 -5.94
C GLY A 21 -7.36 12.80 -7.09
N THR A 22 -6.08 12.63 -6.76
CA THR A 22 -5.03 12.32 -7.73
C THR A 22 -5.26 10.94 -8.37
N LEU A 23 -5.68 9.94 -7.58
CA LEU A 23 -5.98 8.60 -8.08
C LEU A 23 -7.18 8.62 -9.04
N LEU A 24 -8.23 9.37 -8.70
CA LEU A 24 -9.39 9.55 -9.59
C LEU A 24 -8.98 10.23 -10.89
N LYS A 25 -8.09 11.23 -10.83
CA LYS A 25 -7.56 11.86 -12.02
C LYS A 25 -6.79 10.88 -12.89
N HIS A 26 -5.88 10.10 -12.33
CA HIS A 26 -5.18 9.05 -13.06
C HIS A 26 -6.14 8.08 -13.74
N LYS A 27 -7.18 7.65 -13.02
CA LYS A 27 -8.19 6.76 -13.59
C LYS A 27 -8.92 7.40 -14.77
N ASN A 28 -9.28 8.66 -14.64
CA ASN A 28 -9.92 9.42 -15.72
C ASN A 28 -9.00 9.59 -16.94
N ASP A 29 -7.70 9.70 -16.72
CA ASP A 29 -6.69 9.84 -17.77
C ASP A 29 -6.34 8.48 -18.44
N GLY A 30 -6.93 7.38 -17.96
CA GLY A 30 -6.74 6.03 -18.51
C GLY A 30 -5.54 5.28 -17.96
N ASP A 31 -4.93 5.77 -16.89
CA ASP A 31 -3.83 5.07 -16.21
C ASP A 31 -4.35 3.84 -15.46
N LYS A 32 -3.47 2.86 -15.26
CA LYS A 32 -3.72 1.69 -14.43
C LYS A 32 -3.26 1.97 -13.02
N ILE A 33 -4.13 1.67 -12.04
CA ILE A 33 -3.85 1.94 -10.64
C ILE A 33 -3.82 0.64 -9.86
N HIS A 34 -2.71 0.43 -9.17
CA HIS A 34 -2.45 -0.74 -8.33
C HIS A 34 -2.35 -0.31 -6.87
N TRP A 35 -3.11 -0.95 -6.00
CA TRP A 35 -3.16 -0.63 -4.57
C TRP A 35 -2.35 -1.63 -3.77
N LEU A 36 -1.35 -1.17 -3.04
CA LEU A 36 -0.57 -1.95 -2.09
C LEU A 36 -0.91 -1.50 -0.67
N ILE A 37 -1.45 -2.41 0.13
CA ILE A 37 -1.79 -2.19 1.54
C ILE A 37 -0.75 -2.92 2.40
N ALA A 38 -0.10 -2.20 3.31
CA ALA A 38 0.93 -2.79 4.16
C ALA A 38 0.36 -3.61 5.31
N THR A 39 -0.58 -3.08 6.06
CA THR A 39 -1.02 -3.68 7.33
C THR A 39 -2.39 -4.31 7.28
N HIS A 40 -2.63 -5.21 8.22
CA HIS A 40 -3.93 -5.82 8.45
C HIS A 40 -4.18 -6.01 9.95
N LEU A 41 -5.41 -6.34 10.31
CA LEU A 41 -5.84 -6.60 11.69
C LEU A 41 -5.80 -8.10 11.97
N PHE A 42 -5.30 -8.49 13.15
CA PHE A 42 -5.19 -9.91 13.52
C PHE A 42 -5.83 -10.19 14.88
N LYS A 43 -6.33 -11.41 15.06
CA LYS A 43 -6.96 -11.87 16.30
C LYS A 43 -6.01 -11.83 17.50
N ASP A 44 -4.75 -12.17 17.30
CA ASP A 44 -3.74 -12.16 18.36
C ASP A 44 -3.38 -10.74 18.83
N GLN A 45 -3.80 -9.72 18.08
CA GLN A 45 -3.74 -8.31 18.49
C GLN A 45 -5.01 -7.85 19.22
N GLY A 46 -5.98 -8.73 19.45
CA GLY A 46 -7.23 -8.43 20.15
C GLY A 46 -8.40 -8.01 19.27
N TYR A 47 -8.25 -8.05 17.94
CA TYR A 47 -9.35 -7.75 17.02
C TYR A 47 -10.30 -8.93 16.88
N SER A 48 -11.62 -8.68 16.93
CA SER A 48 -12.64 -9.70 16.73
C SER A 48 -12.77 -10.09 15.24
N ASP A 49 -13.35 -11.28 15.00
CA ASP A 49 -13.66 -11.71 13.63
C ASP A 49 -14.56 -10.71 12.90
N GLU A 50 -15.52 -10.13 13.60
CA GLU A 50 -16.44 -9.13 13.05
C GLU A 50 -15.70 -7.88 12.57
N VAL A 51 -14.75 -7.36 13.36
CA VAL A 51 -13.94 -6.19 13.00
C VAL A 51 -13.04 -6.50 11.81
N ILE A 52 -12.41 -7.67 11.80
CA ILE A 52 -11.54 -8.10 10.69
C ILE A 52 -12.36 -8.24 9.40
N GLU A 53 -13.51 -8.89 9.45
CA GLU A 53 -14.38 -9.06 8.28
C GLU A 53 -14.90 -7.71 7.77
N LYS A 54 -15.30 -6.82 8.66
CA LYS A 54 -15.69 -5.45 8.29
C LYS A 54 -14.57 -4.76 7.51
N ARG A 55 -13.32 -4.84 7.98
CA ARG A 55 -12.15 -4.29 7.29
C ARG A 55 -11.98 -4.90 5.90
N ASN A 56 -12.16 -6.20 5.75
CA ASN A 56 -12.09 -6.87 4.45
C ASN A 56 -13.15 -6.34 3.48
N GLN A 57 -14.38 -6.12 3.96
CA GLN A 57 -15.46 -5.56 3.15
C GLN A 57 -15.18 -4.10 2.76
N GLU A 58 -14.63 -3.30 3.66
CA GLU A 58 -14.22 -1.93 3.36
C GLU A 58 -13.16 -1.87 2.26
N ILE A 59 -12.15 -2.72 2.34
CA ILE A 59 -11.10 -2.83 1.31
C ILE A 59 -11.72 -3.16 -0.06
N LYS A 60 -12.62 -4.13 -0.09
CA LYS A 60 -13.31 -4.53 -1.32
C LYS A 60 -14.15 -3.40 -1.89
N THR A 61 -14.89 -2.69 -1.04
CA THR A 61 -15.74 -1.55 -1.43
C THR A 61 -14.88 -0.43 -2.04
N ILE A 62 -13.79 -0.07 -1.39
CA ILE A 62 -12.88 0.99 -1.87
C ILE A 62 -12.20 0.57 -3.17
N SER A 63 -11.76 -0.69 -3.28
CA SER A 63 -11.19 -1.21 -4.52
C SER A 63 -12.14 -1.07 -5.70
N ASN A 64 -13.41 -1.38 -5.50
CA ASN A 64 -14.44 -1.22 -6.52
C ASN A 64 -14.72 0.25 -6.84
N LEU A 65 -14.75 1.11 -5.82
CA LEU A 65 -15.00 2.55 -6.00
C LEU A 65 -13.95 3.22 -6.89
N TYR A 66 -12.67 2.94 -6.65
CA TYR A 66 -11.59 3.45 -7.49
C TYR A 66 -11.39 2.65 -8.78
N SER A 67 -12.00 1.47 -8.89
CA SER A 67 -11.73 0.51 -9.98
C SER A 67 -10.23 0.20 -10.09
N PHE A 68 -9.60 -0.15 -8.97
CA PHE A 68 -8.19 -0.53 -8.96
C PHE A 68 -7.95 -1.75 -9.85
N ASP A 69 -6.90 -1.70 -10.64
CA ASP A 69 -6.53 -2.77 -11.57
C ASP A 69 -5.96 -3.99 -10.83
N SER A 70 -5.33 -3.79 -9.69
CA SER A 70 -4.98 -4.87 -8.75
C SER A 70 -4.88 -4.35 -7.31
N VAL A 71 -5.04 -5.26 -6.36
CA VAL A 71 -4.89 -5.00 -4.92
C VAL A 71 -3.90 -6.03 -4.37
N HIS A 72 -2.88 -5.54 -3.68
CA HIS A 72 -1.85 -6.35 -3.05
C HIS A 72 -1.84 -6.06 -1.55
N GLN A 73 -1.70 -7.10 -0.73
CA GLN A 73 -1.67 -6.96 0.73
C GLN A 73 -0.42 -7.63 1.28
N LEU A 74 0.37 -6.88 2.07
CA LEU A 74 1.52 -7.46 2.77
C LEU A 74 1.11 -8.20 4.05
N ASN A 75 -0.07 -7.88 4.59
CA ASN A 75 -0.60 -8.47 5.82
C ASN A 75 0.38 -8.38 6.99
N LEU A 76 1.03 -7.22 7.14
CA LEU A 76 1.82 -6.93 8.33
C LEU A 76 0.88 -6.61 9.50
N LYS A 77 1.29 -6.91 10.71
CA LYS A 77 0.51 -6.54 11.90
C LYS A 77 0.54 -5.03 12.07
N THR A 78 -0.65 -4.41 12.11
CA THR A 78 -0.77 -2.97 12.35
C THR A 78 -0.09 -2.58 13.66
N THR A 79 0.57 -1.42 13.70
CA THR A 79 1.36 -0.90 14.83
C THR A 79 2.61 -1.72 15.18
N GLU A 80 2.91 -2.78 14.44
CA GLU A 80 4.05 -3.67 14.68
C GLU A 80 4.94 -3.83 13.44
N CYS A 81 4.92 -2.89 12.49
CA CYS A 81 5.76 -2.98 11.29
C CYS A 81 7.25 -2.99 11.60
N ASP A 82 7.67 -2.42 12.73
CA ASP A 82 9.05 -2.41 13.22
C ASP A 82 9.54 -3.78 13.73
N GLN A 83 8.64 -4.77 13.88
CA GLN A 83 9.00 -6.13 14.27
C GLN A 83 9.47 -6.99 13.09
N TYR A 84 9.30 -6.54 11.87
CA TYR A 84 9.78 -7.23 10.66
C TYR A 84 11.18 -6.74 10.29
N SER A 85 12.03 -7.66 9.82
CA SER A 85 13.34 -7.23 9.32
C SER A 85 13.19 -6.38 8.06
N MET A 86 14.08 -5.41 7.88
CA MET A 86 14.10 -4.59 6.67
C MET A 86 14.30 -5.46 5.42
N ASN A 87 15.12 -6.49 5.51
CA ASN A 87 15.33 -7.44 4.41
C ASN A 87 14.05 -8.16 4.00
N GLU A 88 13.24 -8.61 4.97
CA GLU A 88 11.96 -9.24 4.70
C GLU A 88 11.00 -8.27 4.02
N LEU A 89 10.87 -7.06 4.55
CA LEU A 89 10.00 -6.03 3.97
C LEU A 89 10.40 -5.69 2.53
N ILE A 90 11.69 -5.46 2.30
CA ILE A 90 12.23 -5.15 0.97
C ILE A 90 11.94 -6.30 0.00
N SER A 91 12.16 -7.55 0.42
CA SER A 91 11.91 -8.73 -0.43
C SER A 91 10.45 -8.80 -0.85
N ARG A 92 9.53 -8.70 0.10
CA ARG A 92 8.08 -8.79 -0.17
C ARG A 92 7.56 -7.64 -1.03
N ILE A 93 8.03 -6.41 -0.79
CA ILE A 93 7.66 -5.24 -1.58
C ILE A 93 8.25 -5.35 -2.99
N SER A 94 9.49 -5.79 -3.12
CA SER A 94 10.16 -5.95 -4.44
C SER A 94 9.42 -6.91 -5.36
N GLU A 95 8.84 -8.00 -4.84
CA GLU A 95 8.02 -8.92 -5.63
C GLU A 95 6.83 -8.20 -6.26
N ILE A 96 6.16 -7.33 -5.49
CA ILE A 96 5.01 -6.56 -5.98
C ILE A 96 5.45 -5.53 -7.02
N ILE A 97 6.53 -4.79 -6.76
CA ILE A 97 7.07 -3.81 -7.70
C ILE A 97 7.46 -4.48 -9.02
N ASN A 98 8.09 -5.65 -8.97
CA ASN A 98 8.48 -6.41 -10.15
C ASN A 98 7.27 -6.93 -10.94
N SER A 99 6.18 -7.25 -10.26
CA SER A 99 4.92 -7.68 -10.87
C SER A 99 4.17 -6.52 -11.53
N VAL A 100 4.04 -5.39 -10.82
CA VAL A 100 3.30 -4.20 -11.28
C VAL A 100 4.09 -3.40 -12.31
N LYS A 101 5.41 -3.30 -12.13
CA LYS A 101 6.30 -2.45 -12.94
C LYS A 101 5.78 -1.01 -13.03
N PRO A 102 5.65 -0.33 -11.88
CA PRO A 102 5.06 0.99 -11.85
C PRO A 102 5.95 2.05 -12.51
N ASP A 103 5.33 3.00 -13.21
CA ASP A 103 5.97 4.21 -13.71
C ASP A 103 6.03 5.29 -12.64
N ILE A 104 5.00 5.32 -11.77
CA ILE A 104 4.88 6.27 -10.67
C ILE A 104 4.49 5.50 -9.39
N ILE A 105 5.15 5.82 -8.29
CA ILE A 105 4.82 5.29 -6.96
C ILE A 105 4.49 6.44 -6.02
N TYR A 106 3.30 6.41 -5.43
CA TYR A 106 2.92 7.31 -4.34
C TYR A 106 3.23 6.65 -3.00
N LEU A 107 4.02 7.34 -2.19
CA LEU A 107 4.51 6.87 -0.89
C LEU A 107 3.94 7.73 0.24
N PRO A 108 3.88 7.20 1.47
CA PRO A 108 3.60 8.03 2.64
C PRO A 108 4.73 9.04 2.87
N PHE A 109 4.46 10.03 3.71
CA PHE A 109 5.45 11.03 4.07
C PHE A 109 6.57 10.40 4.90
N LYS A 110 7.81 10.68 4.52
CA LYS A 110 9.01 10.14 5.17
C LYS A 110 9.07 10.39 6.68
N ASN A 111 8.68 11.58 7.09
CA ASN A 111 8.75 12.04 8.48
C ASN A 111 7.39 12.02 9.17
N ASP A 112 6.53 11.08 8.81
CA ASP A 112 5.23 10.91 9.43
C ASP A 112 5.38 10.60 10.93
N ILE A 113 4.40 11.02 11.72
CA ILE A 113 4.37 10.72 13.15
C ILE A 113 4.16 9.24 13.44
N HIS A 114 3.46 8.52 12.56
CA HIS A 114 3.16 7.10 12.74
C HIS A 114 4.37 6.22 12.41
N SER A 115 4.76 5.36 13.36
CA SER A 115 5.92 4.48 13.20
C SER A 115 5.79 3.53 12.01
N ASP A 116 4.61 2.96 11.78
CA ASP A 116 4.36 2.08 10.62
C ASP A 116 4.67 2.79 9.30
N HIS A 117 4.26 4.07 9.18
CA HIS A 117 4.52 4.88 7.99
C HIS A 117 6.01 5.06 7.75
N ARG A 118 6.79 5.37 8.80
CA ARG A 118 8.25 5.57 8.68
C ARG A 118 8.96 4.28 8.28
N VAL A 119 8.65 3.17 8.95
CA VAL A 119 9.26 1.86 8.66
C VAL A 119 8.97 1.42 7.22
N CYS A 120 7.70 1.49 6.83
CA CYS A 120 7.29 1.09 5.49
C CYS A 120 7.82 2.05 4.41
N PHE A 121 7.91 3.35 4.70
CA PHE A 121 8.57 4.29 3.79
C PHE A 121 10.01 3.86 3.51
N ASP A 122 10.80 3.58 4.55
CA ASP A 122 12.20 3.19 4.38
C ASP A 122 12.33 1.92 3.53
N ALA A 123 11.44 0.94 3.74
CA ALA A 123 11.43 -0.31 3.00
C ALA A 123 11.12 -0.10 1.50
N ILE A 124 10.04 0.60 1.18
CA ILE A 124 9.67 0.81 -0.22
C ILE A 124 10.63 1.77 -0.92
N TYR A 125 11.12 2.79 -0.22
CA TYR A 125 12.12 3.69 -0.78
C TYR A 125 13.41 2.96 -1.15
N ALA A 126 13.85 2.01 -0.33
CA ALA A 126 14.97 1.14 -0.65
C ALA A 126 14.73 0.31 -1.92
N CYS A 127 13.48 -0.14 -2.15
CA CYS A 127 13.11 -0.88 -3.35
C CYS A 127 13.20 -0.05 -4.63
N THR A 128 13.10 1.28 -4.55
CA THR A 128 13.18 2.15 -5.73
C THR A 128 14.54 2.20 -6.38
N LYS A 129 15.57 1.64 -5.76
CA LYS A 129 16.91 1.61 -6.32
C LYS A 129 16.99 0.89 -7.68
N VAL A 130 16.05 -0.01 -7.98
CA VAL A 130 15.96 -0.70 -9.28
C VAL A 130 15.69 0.25 -10.44
N PHE A 131 15.17 1.45 -10.17
CA PHE A 131 14.88 2.47 -11.17
C PHE A 131 16.06 3.42 -11.44
N ARG A 132 17.21 3.20 -10.81
CA ARG A 132 18.38 4.06 -10.97
C ARG A 132 19.27 3.71 -12.18
N TYR A 133 18.99 2.58 -12.83
CA TYR A 133 19.82 2.04 -13.90
C TYR A 133 19.00 1.77 -15.16
#